data_f43711678dbb005cb9d32c5591425a31
#
_entry.id   f43711678dbb005cb9d32c5591425a31
#
_cell.length_a   1.000
_cell.length_b   1.000
_cell.length_c   1.000
_cell.angle_alpha   90.00
_cell.angle_beta   90.00
_cell.angle_gamma   90.00
#
_symmetry.space_group_name_H-M   'P 1'
#
loop_
_entity.id
_entity.type
_entity.pdbx_description
1 polymer ?
#
loop_
_entity_poly.entity_id
_entity_poly.type
_entity_poly.pdbx_seq_one_letter_code
_entity_poly.pdbx_strand_id
1 'polypeptide(L)'
;MNLNLGGFYMKYTVITGASSGIGYEAALAFASRGKNLVLVARRQEELNELKLKINEMHPELDVVIRKTDLSVTADVYKLYESLQSFQIETWINNAGFGNFASIAEQNLNKIETMLHVNIEALTILSSLFVRDYSMVDGTQLINVSSGGGYTIVADAVTYCATKFYVSAFTEGLSHELKEQGAKLQAKVLAPAATETEFAKRSFDIDEFQYNNVVPKFHTAKQMAQFMLDLYDNDKVVGIVDGLTYNYELKDPLYNFAVRQKNSNS
;
A
#
# COMPACT_ATOMS: atom_id res chain seq x y z
N MET A 1 -25.19 26.53 19.10
CA MET A 1 -25.34 25.57 20.20
C MET A 1 -25.27 24.18 19.57
N ASN A 2 -24.06 23.70 19.27
CA ASN A 2 -23.84 22.41 18.63
C ASN A 2 -23.74 21.34 19.71
N LEU A 3 -24.79 20.55 19.83
CA LEU A 3 -24.81 19.36 20.66
C LEU A 3 -23.84 18.34 20.05
N ASN A 4 -22.67 18.21 20.66
CA ASN A 4 -21.72 17.17 20.41
C ASN A 4 -22.30 15.86 20.99
N LEU A 5 -23.19 15.22 20.23
CA LEU A 5 -23.58 13.83 20.50
C LEU A 5 -22.39 12.97 20.10
N GLY A 6 -21.67 12.48 21.08
CA GLY A 6 -20.54 11.52 20.89
C GLY A 6 -21.03 10.22 20.27
N GLY A 7 -21.33 10.26 18.97
CA GLY A 7 -21.56 9.08 18.18
C GLY A 7 -20.21 8.41 17.95
N PHE A 8 -20.09 7.14 18.32
CA PHE A 8 -18.98 6.29 17.89
C PHE A 8 -19.08 6.15 16.37
N TYR A 9 -18.40 7.05 15.65
CA TYR A 9 -18.30 6.90 14.20
C TYR A 9 -17.39 5.70 13.90
N MET A 10 -17.90 4.74 13.11
CA MET A 10 -17.12 3.61 12.65
C MET A 10 -15.96 4.11 11.78
N LYS A 11 -14.73 3.73 12.16
CA LYS A 11 -13.53 4.04 11.39
C LYS A 11 -13.17 2.87 10.52
N TYR A 12 -12.65 3.16 9.32
CA TYR A 12 -12.35 2.14 8.32
C TYR A 12 -10.87 2.17 7.92
N THR A 13 -10.35 0.98 7.63
CA THR A 13 -9.08 0.78 6.93
C THR A 13 -9.37 0.42 5.47
N VAL A 14 -8.91 1.24 4.53
CA VAL A 14 -9.01 0.99 3.09
C VAL A 14 -7.78 0.20 2.63
N ILE A 15 -7.99 -0.89 1.90
CA ILE A 15 -6.91 -1.73 1.37
C ILE A 15 -7.10 -1.94 -0.11
N THR A 16 -6.20 -1.41 -0.94
CA THR A 16 -6.19 -1.66 -2.37
C THR A 16 -5.44 -2.95 -2.70
N GLY A 17 -5.87 -3.66 -3.76
CA GLY A 17 -5.28 -4.96 -4.11
C GLY A 17 -5.63 -6.07 -3.11
N ALA A 18 -6.79 -5.99 -2.45
CA ALA A 18 -7.19 -6.89 -1.38
C ALA A 18 -7.61 -8.30 -1.85
N SER A 19 -7.70 -8.56 -3.16
CA SER A 19 -8.19 -9.86 -3.68
C SER A 19 -7.17 -10.99 -3.64
N SER A 20 -5.90 -10.73 -3.34
CA SER A 20 -4.85 -11.76 -3.22
C SER A 20 -3.59 -11.26 -2.50
N GLY A 21 -2.69 -12.17 -2.17
CA GLY A 21 -1.35 -11.91 -1.67
C GLY A 21 -1.33 -11.06 -0.41
N ILE A 22 -0.43 -10.06 -0.37
CA ILE A 22 -0.21 -9.22 0.82
C ILE A 22 -1.50 -8.47 1.20
N GLY A 23 -2.25 -7.93 0.23
CA GLY A 23 -3.49 -7.19 0.50
C GLY A 23 -4.60 -8.05 1.11
N TYR A 24 -4.72 -9.31 0.69
CA TYR A 24 -5.64 -10.29 1.26
C TYR A 24 -5.28 -10.60 2.71
N GLU A 25 -4.04 -10.94 2.98
CA GLU A 25 -3.57 -11.25 4.34
C GLU A 25 -3.57 -10.01 5.25
N ALA A 26 -3.29 -8.82 4.70
CA ALA A 26 -3.43 -7.56 5.43
C ALA A 26 -4.88 -7.32 5.86
N ALA A 27 -5.87 -7.61 4.99
CA ALA A 27 -7.27 -7.49 5.35
C ALA A 27 -7.64 -8.40 6.53
N LEU A 28 -7.19 -9.66 6.52
CA LEU A 28 -7.37 -10.58 7.66
C LEU A 28 -6.66 -10.09 8.93
N ALA A 29 -5.45 -9.56 8.78
CA ALA A 29 -4.66 -9.07 9.90
C ALA A 29 -5.29 -7.81 10.55
N PHE A 30 -5.77 -6.85 9.77
CA PHE A 30 -6.47 -5.67 10.27
C PHE A 30 -7.86 -6.02 10.85
N ALA A 31 -8.58 -6.98 10.25
CA ALA A 31 -9.81 -7.52 10.82
C ALA A 31 -9.57 -8.11 12.22
N SER A 32 -8.49 -8.87 12.42
CA SER A 32 -8.13 -9.43 13.74
C SER A 32 -7.80 -8.36 14.80
N ARG A 33 -7.54 -7.13 14.37
CA ARG A 33 -7.39 -5.94 15.24
C ARG A 33 -8.70 -5.17 15.46
N GLY A 34 -9.83 -5.74 15.03
CA GLY A 34 -11.15 -5.11 15.17
C GLY A 34 -11.39 -3.93 14.24
N LYS A 35 -10.70 -3.86 13.09
CA LYS A 35 -10.85 -2.76 12.12
C LYS A 35 -11.94 -3.06 11.11
N ASN A 36 -12.88 -2.12 10.91
CA ASN A 36 -13.77 -2.18 9.75
C ASN A 36 -12.97 -1.93 8.47
N LEU A 37 -13.37 -2.55 7.38
CA LEU A 37 -12.56 -2.59 6.17
C LEU A 37 -13.31 -2.08 4.94
N VAL A 38 -12.57 -1.41 4.06
CA VAL A 38 -12.94 -1.22 2.66
C VAL A 38 -11.97 -2.00 1.79
N LEU A 39 -12.45 -3.05 1.16
CA LEU A 39 -11.66 -3.94 0.31
C LEU A 39 -11.79 -3.50 -1.14
N VAL A 40 -10.67 -3.18 -1.77
CA VAL A 40 -10.64 -2.63 -3.15
C VAL A 40 -9.83 -3.55 -4.05
N ALA A 41 -10.45 -4.04 -5.12
CA ALA A 41 -9.78 -4.78 -6.21
C ALA A 41 -10.69 -4.87 -7.45
N ARG A 42 -10.16 -5.46 -8.53
CA ARG A 42 -10.93 -5.72 -9.76
C ARG A 42 -11.80 -6.96 -9.67
N ARG A 43 -11.33 -7.99 -8.94
CA ARG A 43 -11.95 -9.31 -8.84
C ARG A 43 -13.00 -9.31 -7.73
N GLN A 44 -14.27 -9.25 -8.15
CA GLN A 44 -15.41 -9.12 -7.24
C GLN A 44 -15.63 -10.39 -6.42
N GLU A 45 -15.47 -11.56 -7.05
CA GLU A 45 -15.72 -12.86 -6.45
C GLU A 45 -14.77 -13.10 -5.27
N GLU A 46 -13.48 -12.87 -5.46
CA GLU A 46 -12.45 -13.02 -4.42
C GLU A 46 -12.65 -12.02 -3.27
N LEU A 47 -13.13 -10.80 -3.58
CA LEU A 47 -13.50 -9.85 -2.52
C LEU A 47 -14.71 -10.32 -1.72
N ASN A 48 -15.71 -10.92 -2.37
CA ASN A 48 -16.87 -11.49 -1.69
C ASN A 48 -16.47 -12.65 -0.76
N GLU A 49 -15.61 -13.56 -1.24
CA GLU A 49 -15.08 -14.66 -0.44
C GLU A 49 -14.29 -14.17 0.77
N LEU A 50 -13.42 -13.17 0.57
CA LEU A 50 -12.67 -12.55 1.66
C LEU A 50 -13.59 -11.90 2.69
N LYS A 51 -14.61 -11.16 2.23
CA LYS A 51 -15.63 -10.57 3.12
C LYS A 51 -16.37 -11.64 3.93
N LEU A 52 -16.82 -12.71 3.30
CA LEU A 52 -17.49 -13.82 3.99
C LEU A 52 -16.60 -14.42 5.07
N LYS A 53 -15.35 -14.72 4.73
CA LYS A 53 -14.36 -15.24 5.68
C LYS A 53 -14.11 -14.31 6.86
N ILE A 54 -14.01 -13.00 6.62
CA ILE A 54 -13.84 -12.02 7.70
C ILE A 54 -15.09 -11.99 8.58
N ASN A 55 -16.28 -11.94 8.00
CA ASN A 55 -17.53 -11.89 8.76
C ASN A 55 -17.82 -13.17 9.56
N GLU A 56 -17.34 -14.31 9.10
CA GLU A 56 -17.41 -15.58 9.87
C GLU A 56 -16.53 -15.53 11.13
N MET A 57 -15.36 -14.90 11.05
CA MET A 57 -14.42 -14.80 12.18
C MET A 57 -14.71 -13.59 13.08
N HIS A 58 -15.24 -12.52 12.51
CA HIS A 58 -15.45 -11.21 13.14
C HIS A 58 -16.81 -10.62 12.69
N PRO A 59 -17.93 -11.19 13.16
CA PRO A 59 -19.29 -10.80 12.72
C PRO A 59 -19.67 -9.36 13.10
N GLU A 60 -18.95 -8.77 14.05
CA GLU A 60 -19.13 -7.37 14.50
C GLU A 60 -18.57 -6.33 13.56
N LEU A 61 -17.70 -6.74 12.61
CA LEU A 61 -17.04 -5.81 11.71
C LEU A 61 -17.88 -5.51 10.48
N ASP A 62 -17.87 -4.23 10.07
CA ASP A 62 -18.38 -3.84 8.76
C ASP A 62 -17.29 -3.95 7.69
N VAL A 63 -17.59 -4.74 6.66
CA VAL A 63 -16.68 -4.98 5.52
C VAL A 63 -17.36 -4.54 4.23
N VAL A 64 -16.84 -3.48 3.66
CA VAL A 64 -17.34 -2.86 2.42
C VAL A 64 -16.46 -3.27 1.24
N ILE A 65 -17.07 -3.58 0.10
CA ILE A 65 -16.35 -3.92 -1.13
C ILE A 65 -16.48 -2.77 -2.14
N ARG A 66 -15.38 -2.49 -2.83
CA ARG A 66 -15.33 -1.57 -3.98
C ARG A 66 -14.61 -2.25 -5.13
N LYS A 67 -15.39 -2.73 -6.12
CA LYS A 67 -14.82 -3.21 -7.38
C LYS A 67 -14.29 -2.02 -8.17
N THR A 68 -12.98 -1.94 -8.36
CA THR A 68 -12.33 -0.79 -9.01
C THR A 68 -11.16 -1.25 -9.86
N ASP A 69 -11.02 -0.72 -11.06
CA ASP A 69 -9.81 -0.85 -11.87
C ASP A 69 -8.92 0.38 -11.69
N LEU A 70 -7.84 0.23 -10.93
CA LEU A 70 -6.90 1.31 -10.65
C LEU A 70 -6.00 1.68 -11.85
N SER A 71 -6.09 0.97 -12.97
CA SER A 71 -5.45 1.38 -14.22
C SER A 71 -6.25 2.43 -15.00
N VAL A 72 -7.48 2.71 -14.56
CA VAL A 72 -8.38 3.71 -15.16
C VAL A 72 -8.47 4.92 -14.23
N THR A 73 -7.86 6.03 -14.62
CA THR A 73 -7.79 7.26 -13.78
C THR A 73 -9.16 7.74 -13.29
N ALA A 74 -10.18 7.68 -14.15
CA ALA A 74 -11.54 8.09 -13.77
C ALA A 74 -12.11 7.20 -12.65
N ASP A 75 -11.78 5.90 -12.63
CA ASP A 75 -12.27 4.98 -11.59
C ASP A 75 -11.53 5.18 -10.27
N VAL A 76 -10.27 5.66 -10.31
CA VAL A 76 -9.52 6.05 -9.11
C VAL A 76 -10.21 7.21 -8.38
N TYR A 77 -10.63 8.24 -9.09
CA TYR A 77 -11.38 9.36 -8.51
C TYR A 77 -12.75 8.92 -7.99
N LYS A 78 -13.52 8.14 -8.76
CA LYS A 78 -14.82 7.60 -8.33
C LYS A 78 -14.70 6.72 -7.07
N LEU A 79 -13.63 5.92 -6.97
CA LEU A 79 -13.36 5.16 -5.75
C LEU A 79 -13.29 6.09 -4.54
N TYR A 80 -12.44 7.11 -4.61
CA TYR A 80 -12.25 8.03 -3.49
C TYR A 80 -13.55 8.80 -3.15
N GLU A 81 -14.26 9.29 -4.17
CA GLU A 81 -15.57 9.97 -4.01
C GLU A 81 -16.60 9.06 -3.33
N SER A 82 -16.63 7.76 -3.66
CA SER A 82 -17.55 6.79 -3.08
C SER A 82 -17.33 6.53 -1.59
N LEU A 83 -16.24 7.02 -1.04
CA LEU A 83 -15.84 6.82 0.36
C LEU A 83 -15.94 8.09 1.20
N GLN A 84 -16.44 9.20 0.67
CA GLN A 84 -16.53 10.48 1.40
C GLN A 84 -17.47 10.48 2.62
N SER A 85 -18.41 9.54 2.67
CA SER A 85 -19.29 9.35 3.85
C SER A 85 -18.66 8.46 4.93
N PHE A 86 -17.50 7.86 4.67
CA PHE A 86 -16.78 7.00 5.60
C PHE A 86 -15.73 7.79 6.37
N GLN A 87 -15.53 7.47 7.64
CA GLN A 87 -14.35 7.95 8.37
C GLN A 87 -13.17 6.98 8.14
N ILE A 88 -12.20 7.41 7.38
CA ILE A 88 -11.04 6.58 7.07
C ILE A 88 -9.93 6.88 8.08
N GLU A 89 -9.51 5.88 8.86
CA GLU A 89 -8.36 6.02 9.75
C GLU A 89 -7.05 5.57 9.09
N THR A 90 -7.12 4.60 8.16
CA THR A 90 -5.93 4.07 7.51
C THR A 90 -6.20 3.85 6.03
N TRP A 91 -5.29 4.33 5.19
CA TRP A 91 -5.30 4.07 3.75
C TRP A 91 -4.07 3.27 3.35
N ILE A 92 -4.28 2.07 2.78
CA ILE A 92 -3.21 1.17 2.36
C ILE A 92 -3.22 1.04 0.84
N ASN A 93 -2.25 1.68 0.18
CA ASN A 93 -1.98 1.50 -1.23
C ASN A 93 -1.09 0.27 -1.42
N ASN A 94 -1.73 -0.91 -1.53
CA ASN A 94 -1.03 -2.17 -1.75
C ASN A 94 -1.15 -2.67 -3.19
N ALA A 95 -2.16 -2.23 -3.94
CA ALA A 95 -2.31 -2.64 -5.34
C ALA A 95 -1.06 -2.31 -6.16
N GLY A 96 -0.60 -3.29 -6.93
CA GLY A 96 0.56 -3.15 -7.80
C GLY A 96 0.92 -4.47 -8.45
N PHE A 97 1.67 -4.42 -9.53
CA PHE A 97 2.23 -5.60 -10.19
C PHE A 97 3.57 -5.27 -10.84
N GLY A 98 4.30 -6.31 -11.23
CA GLY A 98 5.60 -6.23 -11.86
C GLY A 98 5.58 -6.65 -13.33
N ASN A 99 6.69 -6.37 -14.01
CA ASN A 99 7.02 -6.92 -15.30
C ASN A 99 8.51 -7.24 -15.30
N PHE A 100 8.84 -8.51 -15.50
CA PHE A 100 10.22 -8.99 -15.54
C PHE A 100 10.59 -9.38 -16.97
N ALA A 101 11.21 -8.44 -17.68
CA ALA A 101 11.74 -8.57 -19.02
C ALA A 101 12.80 -7.50 -19.26
N SER A 102 13.75 -7.76 -20.14
CA SER A 102 14.69 -6.72 -20.60
C SER A 102 13.91 -5.53 -21.20
N ILE A 103 14.49 -4.33 -21.14
CA ILE A 103 13.82 -3.11 -21.65
C ILE A 103 13.39 -3.26 -23.12
N ALA A 104 14.21 -3.96 -23.92
CA ALA A 104 13.93 -4.15 -25.34
C ALA A 104 12.76 -5.11 -25.63
N GLU A 105 12.42 -5.99 -24.67
CA GLU A 105 11.44 -7.07 -24.83
C GLU A 105 10.14 -6.81 -24.05
N GLN A 106 10.05 -5.68 -23.37
CA GLN A 106 8.86 -5.34 -22.56
C GLN A 106 7.61 -5.14 -23.42
N ASN A 107 6.49 -5.67 -22.96
CA ASN A 107 5.18 -5.33 -23.51
C ASN A 107 4.78 -3.93 -23.02
N LEU A 108 4.76 -2.96 -23.94
CA LEU A 108 4.49 -1.55 -23.61
C LEU A 108 3.10 -1.33 -23.02
N ASN A 109 2.06 -2.04 -23.48
CA ASN A 109 0.71 -1.93 -22.91
C ASN A 109 0.69 -2.39 -21.42
N LYS A 110 1.46 -3.44 -21.10
CA LYS A 110 1.62 -3.91 -19.72
C LYS A 110 2.40 -2.89 -18.88
N ILE A 111 3.42 -2.25 -19.46
CA ILE A 111 4.20 -1.21 -18.81
C ILE A 111 3.32 0.01 -18.52
N GLU A 112 2.55 0.51 -19.49
CA GLU A 112 1.62 1.63 -19.29
C GLU A 112 0.64 1.33 -18.15
N THR A 113 0.01 0.14 -18.17
CA THR A 113 -0.88 -0.31 -17.11
C THR A 113 -0.17 -0.35 -15.74
N MET A 114 1.09 -0.82 -15.71
CA MET A 114 1.90 -0.85 -14.48
C MET A 114 2.19 0.57 -13.95
N LEU A 115 2.51 1.52 -14.83
CA LEU A 115 2.73 2.91 -14.45
C LEU A 115 1.45 3.54 -13.88
N HIS A 116 0.30 3.31 -14.53
CA HIS A 116 -0.98 3.78 -14.01
C HIS A 116 -1.30 3.25 -12.62
N VAL A 117 -1.13 1.94 -12.39
CA VAL A 117 -1.47 1.34 -11.10
C VAL A 117 -0.42 1.68 -10.02
N ASN A 118 0.87 1.48 -10.32
CA ASN A 118 1.93 1.58 -9.31
C ASN A 118 2.29 3.02 -8.96
N ILE A 119 2.08 3.97 -9.88
CA ILE A 119 2.47 5.38 -9.70
C ILE A 119 1.23 6.29 -9.66
N GLU A 120 0.49 6.39 -10.76
CA GLU A 120 -0.57 7.39 -10.91
C GLU A 120 -1.68 7.21 -9.89
N ALA A 121 -2.28 6.01 -9.81
CA ALA A 121 -3.35 5.72 -8.87
C ALA A 121 -2.91 5.91 -7.42
N LEU A 122 -1.73 5.40 -7.05
CA LEU A 122 -1.15 5.58 -5.72
C LEU A 122 -0.98 7.06 -5.39
N THR A 123 -0.44 7.85 -6.32
CA THR A 123 -0.21 9.29 -6.11
C THR A 123 -1.53 10.04 -5.90
N ILE A 124 -2.53 9.78 -6.77
CA ILE A 124 -3.85 10.41 -6.67
C ILE A 124 -4.50 10.09 -5.32
N LEU A 125 -4.59 8.79 -4.97
CA LEU A 125 -5.23 8.34 -3.73
C LEU A 125 -4.51 8.86 -2.48
N SER A 126 -3.17 8.85 -2.49
CA SER A 126 -2.37 9.42 -1.40
C SER A 126 -2.61 10.92 -1.26
N SER A 127 -2.60 11.68 -2.37
CA SER A 127 -2.79 13.13 -2.36
C SER A 127 -4.19 13.52 -1.86
N LEU A 128 -5.22 12.80 -2.32
CA LEU A 128 -6.60 13.03 -1.87
C LEU A 128 -6.75 12.71 -0.38
N PHE A 129 -6.16 11.62 0.09
CA PHE A 129 -6.21 11.25 1.50
C PHE A 129 -5.45 12.24 2.39
N VAL A 130 -4.27 12.68 1.98
CA VAL A 130 -3.50 13.72 2.69
C VAL A 130 -4.29 15.03 2.77
N ARG A 131 -4.88 15.47 1.65
CA ARG A 131 -5.71 16.69 1.59
C ARG A 131 -6.81 16.69 2.65
N ASP A 132 -7.50 15.55 2.80
CA ASP A 132 -8.70 15.47 3.64
C ASP A 132 -8.39 15.05 5.09
N TYR A 133 -7.26 14.35 5.34
CA TYR A 133 -6.96 13.74 6.63
C TYR A 133 -5.65 14.18 7.29
N SER A 134 -4.88 15.11 6.70
CA SER A 134 -3.56 15.51 7.23
C SER A 134 -3.60 15.98 8.69
N MET A 135 -4.71 16.62 9.12
CA MET A 135 -4.86 17.14 10.48
C MET A 135 -5.73 16.26 11.39
N VAL A 136 -6.07 15.04 10.97
CA VAL A 136 -6.90 14.11 11.75
C VAL A 136 -6.02 13.18 12.57
N ASP A 137 -6.17 13.21 13.90
CA ASP A 137 -5.38 12.38 14.81
C ASP A 137 -5.57 10.87 14.56
N GLY A 138 -4.47 10.13 14.59
CA GLY A 138 -4.44 8.68 14.47
C GLY A 138 -4.62 8.16 13.05
N THR A 139 -4.58 9.03 12.03
CA THR A 139 -4.65 8.61 10.64
C THR A 139 -3.31 8.16 10.09
N GLN A 140 -3.32 7.13 9.25
CA GLN A 140 -2.12 6.59 8.64
C GLN A 140 -2.29 6.29 7.15
N LEU A 141 -1.29 6.63 6.37
CA LEU A 141 -1.14 6.25 4.96
C LEU A 141 0.01 5.25 4.86
N ILE A 142 -0.27 4.05 4.38
CA ILE A 142 0.77 3.02 4.16
C ILE A 142 0.85 2.71 2.66
N ASN A 143 2.00 2.99 2.07
CA ASN A 143 2.28 2.66 0.68
C ASN A 143 3.17 1.41 0.60
N VAL A 144 2.77 0.42 -0.21
CA VAL A 144 3.56 -0.79 -0.40
C VAL A 144 4.50 -0.62 -1.58
N SER A 145 5.78 -0.43 -1.25
CA SER A 145 6.89 -0.41 -2.20
C SER A 145 7.41 -1.84 -2.47
N SER A 146 8.70 -2.02 -2.42
CA SER A 146 9.44 -3.28 -2.62
C SER A 146 10.89 -3.09 -2.19
N GLY A 147 11.65 -4.15 -1.92
CA GLY A 147 13.10 -4.11 -1.93
C GLY A 147 13.66 -3.54 -3.24
N GLY A 148 12.93 -3.78 -4.36
CA GLY A 148 13.19 -3.14 -5.66
C GLY A 148 12.93 -1.62 -5.70
N GLY A 149 12.43 -1.00 -4.62
CA GLY A 149 12.36 0.44 -4.43
C GLY A 149 13.59 1.04 -3.72
N TYR A 150 14.56 0.21 -3.37
CA TYR A 150 15.84 0.59 -2.76
C TYR A 150 17.03 -0.08 -3.43
N THR A 151 16.78 -1.05 -4.31
CA THR A 151 17.80 -1.79 -5.06
C THR A 151 17.31 -2.04 -6.47
N ILE A 152 18.17 -1.87 -7.47
CA ILE A 152 17.84 -2.12 -8.88
C ILE A 152 18.11 -3.60 -9.18
N VAL A 153 17.13 -4.25 -9.82
CA VAL A 153 17.20 -5.64 -10.24
C VAL A 153 17.23 -5.71 -11.77
N ALA A 154 18.14 -6.51 -12.33
CA ALA A 154 18.16 -6.76 -13.77
C ALA A 154 16.81 -7.35 -14.24
N ASP A 155 16.45 -7.07 -15.47
CA ASP A 155 15.17 -7.48 -16.09
C ASP A 155 13.89 -6.99 -15.36
N ALA A 156 14.05 -6.19 -14.31
CA ALA A 156 12.96 -5.55 -13.56
C ALA A 156 13.12 -4.03 -13.49
N VAL A 157 13.89 -3.43 -14.41
CA VAL A 157 14.30 -2.02 -14.34
C VAL A 157 13.08 -1.08 -14.22
N THR A 158 12.08 -1.21 -15.09
CA THR A 158 10.89 -0.36 -15.06
C THR A 158 10.07 -0.58 -13.79
N TYR A 159 9.92 -1.83 -13.34
CA TYR A 159 9.26 -2.12 -12.06
C TYR A 159 10.01 -1.48 -10.88
N CYS A 160 11.33 -1.66 -10.81
CA CYS A 160 12.15 -1.01 -9.78
C CYS A 160 11.96 0.51 -9.80
N ALA A 161 11.98 1.14 -10.97
CA ALA A 161 11.75 2.57 -11.11
C ALA A 161 10.39 3.00 -10.50
N THR A 162 9.30 2.22 -10.73
CA THR A 162 8.02 2.50 -10.08
C THR A 162 8.10 2.39 -8.56
N LYS A 163 8.86 1.44 -8.04
CA LYS A 163 8.99 1.21 -6.60
C LYS A 163 9.94 2.21 -5.93
N PHE A 164 10.98 2.68 -6.63
CA PHE A 164 11.78 3.84 -6.20
C PHE A 164 10.90 5.09 -6.09
N TYR A 165 10.00 5.31 -7.08
CA TYR A 165 9.02 6.39 -6.98
C TYR A 165 8.20 6.29 -5.70
N VAL A 166 7.61 5.10 -5.41
CA VAL A 166 6.78 4.88 -4.21
C VAL A 166 7.57 5.13 -2.92
N SER A 167 8.82 4.63 -2.85
CA SER A 167 9.68 4.84 -1.68
C SER A 167 10.03 6.31 -1.49
N ALA A 168 10.54 6.98 -2.53
CA ALA A 168 10.92 8.38 -2.47
C ALA A 168 9.71 9.31 -2.20
N PHE A 169 8.57 9.04 -2.85
CA PHE A 169 7.32 9.76 -2.63
C PHE A 169 6.86 9.67 -1.18
N THR A 170 6.86 8.46 -0.61
CA THR A 170 6.33 8.23 0.74
C THR A 170 7.26 8.79 1.83
N GLU A 171 8.57 8.59 1.70
CA GLU A 171 9.53 9.16 2.64
C GLU A 171 9.56 10.68 2.56
N GLY A 172 9.51 11.26 1.34
CA GLY A 172 9.39 12.70 1.14
C GLY A 172 8.11 13.27 1.74
N LEU A 173 6.97 12.60 1.52
CA LEU A 173 5.68 12.98 2.12
C LEU A 173 5.73 12.92 3.65
N SER A 174 6.38 11.91 4.23
CA SER A 174 6.55 11.83 5.69
C SER A 174 7.29 13.03 6.26
N HIS A 175 8.37 13.48 5.58
CA HIS A 175 9.08 14.68 5.96
C HIS A 175 8.23 15.95 5.84
N GLU A 176 7.51 16.10 4.73
CA GLU A 176 6.63 17.24 4.47
C GLU A 176 5.54 17.35 5.53
N LEU A 177 4.85 16.25 5.83
CA LEU A 177 3.81 16.19 6.86
C LEU A 177 4.36 16.58 8.24
N LYS A 178 5.55 16.09 8.60
CA LYS A 178 6.22 16.45 9.85
C LYS A 178 6.56 17.93 9.94
N GLU A 179 7.10 18.53 8.85
CA GLU A 179 7.40 19.98 8.80
C GLU A 179 6.14 20.83 8.91
N GLN A 180 5.01 20.35 8.39
CA GLN A 180 3.70 21.03 8.46
C GLN A 180 2.99 20.85 9.80
N GLY A 181 3.52 20.00 10.70
CA GLY A 181 2.88 19.68 11.97
C GLY A 181 1.60 18.84 11.79
N ALA A 182 1.52 18.11 10.70
CA ALA A 182 0.40 17.23 10.41
C ALA A 182 0.27 16.09 11.43
N LYS A 183 -0.92 15.56 11.57
CA LYS A 183 -1.26 14.42 12.44
C LYS A 183 -1.18 13.08 11.73
N LEU A 184 -1.44 13.10 10.42
CA LEU A 184 -1.33 11.94 9.55
C LEU A 184 0.12 11.48 9.44
N GLN A 185 0.34 10.17 9.56
CA GLN A 185 1.62 9.52 9.36
C GLN A 185 1.67 8.83 7.99
N ALA A 186 2.68 9.13 7.18
CA ALA A 186 2.95 8.41 5.94
C ALA A 186 4.07 7.39 6.16
N LYS A 187 3.83 6.14 5.77
CA LYS A 187 4.72 5.00 5.98
C LYS A 187 4.88 4.17 4.73
N VAL A 188 6.03 3.56 4.54
CA VAL A 188 6.31 2.67 3.41
C VAL A 188 6.70 1.28 3.90
N LEU A 189 6.01 0.26 3.38
CA LEU A 189 6.41 -1.14 3.52
C LEU A 189 7.18 -1.55 2.24
N ALA A 190 8.36 -2.12 2.41
CA ALA A 190 9.22 -2.58 1.31
C ALA A 190 9.49 -4.10 1.43
N PRO A 191 8.59 -4.95 0.91
CA PRO A 191 8.76 -6.39 0.88
C PRO A 191 9.95 -6.81 0.01
N ALA A 192 10.65 -7.89 0.41
CA ALA A 192 11.46 -8.69 -0.49
C ALA A 192 10.60 -9.75 -1.19
N ALA A 193 11.22 -10.80 -1.76
CA ALA A 193 10.48 -11.87 -2.39
C ALA A 193 9.42 -12.44 -1.43
N THR A 194 8.18 -12.46 -1.90
CA THR A 194 7.02 -12.87 -1.11
C THR A 194 6.17 -13.83 -1.92
N GLU A 195 5.87 -14.98 -1.34
CA GLU A 195 5.05 -16.02 -1.96
C GLU A 195 3.61 -15.54 -2.17
N THR A 196 3.31 -15.19 -3.40
CA THR A 196 2.03 -14.65 -3.87
C THR A 196 1.86 -14.94 -5.36
N GLU A 197 0.72 -14.55 -5.94
CA GLU A 197 0.53 -14.56 -7.40
C GLU A 197 1.40 -13.50 -8.15
N PHE A 198 2.15 -12.67 -7.42
CA PHE A 198 2.94 -11.57 -8.00
C PHE A 198 3.97 -12.07 -9.03
N ALA A 199 4.74 -13.13 -8.68
CA ALA A 199 5.76 -13.67 -9.58
C ALA A 199 5.13 -14.23 -10.88
N LYS A 200 4.05 -15.00 -10.77
CA LYS A 200 3.33 -15.53 -11.94
C LYS A 200 2.95 -14.41 -12.91
N ARG A 201 2.37 -13.33 -12.38
CA ARG A 201 1.93 -12.17 -13.17
C ARG A 201 3.10 -11.35 -13.72
N SER A 202 4.21 -11.28 -12.99
CA SER A 202 5.38 -10.51 -13.40
C SER A 202 6.15 -11.18 -14.54
N PHE A 203 6.17 -12.51 -14.57
CA PHE A 203 6.82 -13.33 -15.61
C PHE A 203 5.86 -13.77 -16.72
N ASP A 204 4.56 -13.50 -16.63
CA ASP A 204 3.51 -13.98 -17.54
C ASP A 204 3.51 -15.51 -17.70
N ILE A 205 3.58 -16.24 -16.56
CA ILE A 205 3.59 -17.70 -16.50
C ILE A 205 2.46 -18.25 -15.64
N ASP A 206 2.00 -19.46 -15.93
CA ASP A 206 0.89 -20.10 -15.21
C ASP A 206 1.29 -20.60 -13.83
N GLU A 207 2.56 -21.03 -13.66
CA GLU A 207 3.08 -21.55 -12.39
C GLU A 207 4.44 -20.96 -12.05
N PHE A 208 4.64 -20.63 -10.78
CA PHE A 208 5.92 -20.19 -10.23
C PHE A 208 6.17 -20.88 -8.89
N GLN A 209 7.24 -21.68 -8.82
CA GLN A 209 7.59 -22.41 -7.60
C GLN A 209 8.72 -21.68 -6.86
N TYR A 210 8.35 -20.89 -5.85
CA TYR A 210 9.30 -20.09 -5.06
C TYR A 210 10.47 -20.92 -4.52
N ASN A 211 10.21 -22.09 -3.95
CA ASN A 211 11.24 -22.97 -3.38
C ASN A 211 12.36 -23.38 -4.36
N ASN A 212 12.06 -23.38 -5.66
CA ASN A 212 13.02 -23.80 -6.68
C ASN A 212 13.82 -22.65 -7.29
N VAL A 213 13.32 -21.41 -7.16
CA VAL A 213 13.83 -20.25 -7.90
C VAL A 213 14.39 -19.18 -6.95
N VAL A 214 13.80 -19.04 -5.76
CA VAL A 214 14.15 -17.99 -4.81
C VAL A 214 14.77 -18.63 -3.56
N PRO A 215 16.03 -18.31 -3.21
CA PRO A 215 16.70 -18.94 -2.05
C PRO A 215 16.02 -18.70 -0.72
N LYS A 216 15.41 -17.52 -0.57
CA LYS A 216 14.65 -17.12 0.62
C LYS A 216 13.45 -16.27 0.20
N PHE A 217 12.32 -16.44 0.86
CA PHE A 217 11.13 -15.63 0.67
C PHE A 217 10.29 -15.64 1.94
N HIS A 218 9.37 -14.70 2.02
CA HIS A 218 8.35 -14.65 3.06
C HIS A 218 6.98 -15.06 2.51
N THR A 219 6.09 -15.49 3.39
CA THR A 219 4.68 -15.67 3.03
C THR A 219 3.96 -14.32 3.03
N ALA A 220 2.84 -14.22 2.32
CA ALA A 220 1.98 -13.04 2.37
C ALA A 220 1.50 -12.73 3.81
N LYS A 221 1.25 -13.77 4.61
CA LYS A 221 0.86 -13.65 6.02
C LYS A 221 1.97 -13.00 6.87
N GLN A 222 3.23 -13.37 6.66
CA GLN A 222 4.36 -12.71 7.34
C GLN A 222 4.47 -11.24 6.94
N MET A 223 4.27 -10.92 5.66
CA MET A 223 4.25 -9.52 5.22
C MET A 223 3.10 -8.71 5.83
N ALA A 224 1.92 -9.31 5.99
CA ALA A 224 0.81 -8.66 6.68
C ALA A 224 1.14 -8.39 8.16
N GLN A 225 1.86 -9.30 8.82
CA GLN A 225 2.35 -9.06 10.19
C GLN A 225 3.37 -7.91 10.22
N PHE A 226 4.32 -7.87 9.28
CA PHE A 226 5.27 -6.75 9.18
C PHE A 226 4.57 -5.41 8.89
N MET A 227 3.47 -5.44 8.13
CA MET A 227 2.64 -4.25 7.94
C MET A 227 1.97 -3.79 9.24
N LEU A 228 1.49 -4.72 10.09
CA LEU A 228 0.97 -4.37 11.41
C LEU A 228 2.08 -3.83 12.34
N ASP A 229 3.27 -4.44 12.31
CA ASP A 229 4.41 -3.95 13.11
C ASP A 229 4.81 -2.52 12.70
N LEU A 230 4.76 -2.21 11.40
CA LEU A 230 4.97 -0.86 10.89
C LEU A 230 3.82 0.08 11.30
N TYR A 231 2.58 -0.39 11.23
CA TYR A 231 1.39 0.36 11.63
C TYR A 231 1.44 0.76 13.12
N ASP A 232 1.86 -0.15 13.99
CA ASP A 232 1.94 0.04 15.44
C ASP A 232 3.18 0.86 15.88
N ASN A 233 4.08 1.21 14.97
CA ASN A 233 5.36 1.86 15.28
C ASN A 233 5.42 3.30 14.72
N ASP A 234 6.29 4.14 15.27
CA ASP A 234 6.52 5.50 14.78
C ASP A 234 7.52 5.60 13.61
N LYS A 235 8.11 4.46 13.21
CA LYS A 235 9.05 4.42 12.08
C LYS A 235 8.32 4.58 10.76
N VAL A 236 9.04 5.16 9.79
CA VAL A 236 8.50 5.49 8.46
C VAL A 236 8.68 4.33 7.50
N VAL A 237 9.78 3.58 7.61
CA VAL A 237 10.16 2.52 6.67
C VAL A 237 10.14 1.17 7.37
N GLY A 238 9.29 0.26 6.88
CA GLY A 238 9.37 -1.17 7.19
C GLY A 238 9.97 -1.89 5.99
N ILE A 239 11.19 -2.40 6.11
CA ILE A 239 11.92 -3.00 4.99
C ILE A 239 12.40 -4.40 5.32
N VAL A 240 12.30 -5.30 4.34
CA VAL A 240 12.99 -6.60 4.39
C VAL A 240 14.33 -6.44 3.69
N ASP A 241 15.41 -6.66 4.42
CA ASP A 241 16.77 -6.63 3.88
C ASP A 241 16.96 -7.72 2.82
N GLY A 242 17.44 -7.35 1.64
CA GLY A 242 17.55 -8.26 0.49
C GLY A 242 18.61 -9.36 0.63
N LEU A 243 19.55 -9.25 1.59
CA LEU A 243 20.61 -10.22 1.83
C LEU A 243 20.26 -11.16 2.99
N THR A 244 19.88 -10.58 4.12
CA THR A 244 19.59 -11.35 5.34
C THR A 244 18.16 -11.88 5.38
N TYR A 245 17.24 -11.23 4.67
CA TYR A 245 15.79 -11.44 4.72
C TYR A 245 15.18 -11.11 6.10
N ASN A 246 15.88 -10.34 6.91
CA ASN A 246 15.33 -9.82 8.15
C ASN A 246 14.44 -8.60 7.88
N TYR A 247 13.33 -8.52 8.61
CA TYR A 247 12.50 -7.32 8.61
C TYR A 247 13.06 -6.30 9.59
N GLU A 248 13.12 -5.05 9.18
CA GLU A 248 13.64 -3.94 9.96
C GLU A 248 12.72 -2.72 9.87
N LEU A 249 12.55 -2.02 11.00
CA LEU A 249 11.87 -0.73 11.08
C LEU A 249 12.92 0.38 11.11
N LYS A 250 12.82 1.34 10.20
CA LYS A 250 13.81 2.41 10.01
C LYS A 250 13.17 3.79 9.92
N ASP A 251 13.95 4.81 10.23
CA ASP A 251 13.68 6.18 9.82
C ASP A 251 13.86 6.32 8.29
N PRO A 252 13.42 7.42 7.67
CA PRO A 252 13.63 7.64 6.24
C PRO A 252 15.08 7.38 5.80
N LEU A 253 15.22 6.68 4.68
CA LEU A 253 16.52 6.25 4.14
C LEU A 253 17.07 7.23 3.10
N TYR A 254 16.18 7.97 2.40
CA TYR A 254 16.59 8.96 1.42
C TYR A 254 17.01 10.27 2.07
N ASN A 255 18.05 10.91 1.51
CA ASN A 255 18.44 12.23 1.92
C ASN A 255 17.35 13.25 1.63
N PHE A 256 17.04 14.10 2.59
CA PHE A 256 16.08 15.17 2.48
C PHE A 256 16.78 16.53 2.47
N ALA A 257 16.54 17.33 1.43
CA ALA A 257 17.12 18.66 1.34
C ALA A 257 16.34 19.63 2.26
N VAL A 258 17.01 20.15 3.28
CA VAL A 258 16.44 21.17 4.16
C VAL A 258 16.28 22.47 3.37
N ARG A 259 15.07 23.00 3.25
CA ARG A 259 14.85 24.35 2.72
C ARG A 259 15.52 25.36 3.66
N GLN A 260 16.50 26.12 3.17
CA GLN A 260 16.92 27.33 3.87
C GLN A 260 15.70 28.26 3.89
N LYS A 261 15.14 28.52 5.07
CA LYS A 261 14.18 29.61 5.25
C LYS A 261 14.92 30.87 4.90
N ASN A 262 14.60 31.49 3.76
CA ASN A 262 15.07 32.83 3.46
C ASN A 262 14.58 33.71 4.60
N SER A 263 15.55 34.24 5.37
CA SER A 263 15.34 35.20 6.45
C SER A 263 15.05 36.61 5.88
N ASN A 264 14.12 36.68 4.91
CA ASN A 264 13.67 37.94 4.33
C ASN A 264 12.14 37.95 4.31
N SER A 265 11.56 38.41 5.40
CA SER A 265 10.28 39.13 5.44
C SER A 265 10.15 39.86 6.78
#